data_dc1c58421f9c700f54b65a93ff9747a3
#
_entry.id   dc1c58421f9c700f54b65a93ff9747a3
#
_cell.length_a   1.000
_cell.length_b   1.000
_cell.length_c   1.000
_cell.angle_alpha   90.00
_cell.angle_beta   90.00
_cell.angle_gamma   90.00
#
_symmetry.space_group_name_H-M   'P 1'
#
loop_
_entity.id
_entity.type
_entity.pdbx_description
1 polymer ?
#
loop_
_entity_poly.entity_id
_entity_poly.type
_entity_poly.pdbx_seq_one_letter_code
_entity_poly.pdbx_strand_id
1 'polypeptide(L)'
;MPAISELTSAYENYVRNNKDGFMDEFFARLKDFGGRPTPLYKAERLSEKYGKEIYLKREDLLHGGAHKLNNALGQCLLAKYMGKDRIIAETGAGQHGTATAMAASYLGLDCEIYMGKKDINRQRPNVFRMEINGAKVNPVERGSGTLKEAINETLRDWSKSVDTTHYVIGSVVGPHPFPKMVRDFQAIISQEARGQIQAEIGRLPDSVVACAGGGSNAMGAFYNFLQDEQVNLIAVEAGGKGIEAGSEGKIAHHSASLTVGKEGVLHGARTKILQDADGQIVESHSISAGLDYAGVGPELAYLVDEGRVIPRIIHDENAIEAFFLLSEMEGIIPALETSHAIGYLENRVQGDLGEVVIVNLSGRGDKDVETVIEESHRLGLKNQTMDRIKKGI
;
A
#
# COMPACT_ATOMS: atom_id res chain seq x y z
N MET A 1 -11.97 11.45 -21.68
CA MET A 1 -12.82 10.25 -21.67
C MET A 1 -14.04 10.57 -20.82
N PRO A 2 -15.28 10.22 -21.22
CA PRO A 2 -16.49 10.52 -20.43
C PRO A 2 -16.40 10.04 -18.97
N ALA A 3 -15.90 8.82 -18.75
CA ALA A 3 -15.69 8.25 -17.44
C ALA A 3 -14.84 9.12 -16.49
N ILE A 4 -13.75 9.69 -17.00
CA ILE A 4 -12.85 10.56 -16.21
C ILE A 4 -13.56 11.87 -15.87
N SER A 5 -14.33 12.45 -16.79
CA SER A 5 -15.07 13.69 -16.55
C SER A 5 -16.16 13.49 -15.48
N GLU A 6 -16.92 12.41 -15.58
CA GLU A 6 -17.94 12.04 -14.58
C GLU A 6 -17.31 11.82 -13.20
N LEU A 7 -16.24 11.02 -13.13
CA LEU A 7 -15.54 10.74 -11.88
C LEU A 7 -14.93 12.00 -11.27
N THR A 8 -14.35 12.90 -12.10
CA THR A 8 -13.81 14.18 -11.63
C THR A 8 -14.91 15.02 -10.99
N SER A 9 -16.07 15.12 -11.65
CA SER A 9 -17.22 15.87 -11.12
C SER A 9 -17.74 15.25 -9.82
N ALA A 10 -17.82 13.94 -9.73
CA ALA A 10 -18.23 13.23 -8.52
C ALA A 10 -17.24 13.45 -7.36
N TYR A 11 -15.94 13.32 -7.64
CA TYR A 11 -14.89 13.58 -6.65
C TYR A 11 -14.96 15.03 -6.11
N GLU A 12 -15.03 16.04 -6.98
CA GLU A 12 -15.10 17.45 -6.57
C GLU A 12 -16.39 17.71 -5.76
N ASN A 13 -17.54 17.19 -6.17
CA ASN A 13 -18.78 17.43 -5.47
C ASN A 13 -18.84 16.69 -4.12
N TYR A 14 -18.62 15.40 -4.10
CA TYR A 14 -18.87 14.58 -2.92
C TYR A 14 -17.67 14.54 -1.97
N VAL A 15 -16.47 14.35 -2.48
CA VAL A 15 -15.29 14.20 -1.62
C VAL A 15 -14.75 15.58 -1.20
N ARG A 16 -14.56 16.50 -2.16
CA ARG A 16 -13.95 17.80 -1.85
C ARG A 16 -14.94 18.78 -1.20
N ASN A 17 -16.16 18.85 -1.68
CA ASN A 17 -17.17 19.80 -1.23
C ASN A 17 -18.17 19.18 -0.22
N ASN A 18 -17.97 17.94 0.18
CA ASN A 18 -18.85 17.21 1.13
C ASN A 18 -20.34 17.32 0.78
N LYS A 19 -20.68 17.33 -0.52
CA LYS A 19 -22.06 17.42 -0.95
C LYS A 19 -22.87 16.25 -0.38
N ASP A 20 -24.06 16.54 0.07
CA ASP A 20 -25.00 15.60 0.68
C ASP A 20 -24.46 14.85 1.90
N GLY A 21 -23.42 15.39 2.58
CA GLY A 21 -22.81 14.80 3.77
C GLY A 21 -21.96 13.56 3.49
N PHE A 22 -21.46 13.40 2.26
CA PHE A 22 -20.67 12.24 1.85
C PHE A 22 -19.50 11.93 2.78
N MET A 23 -18.70 12.92 3.12
CA MET A 23 -17.53 12.72 3.98
C MET A 23 -17.94 12.40 5.43
N ASP A 24 -19.05 12.94 5.91
CA ASP A 24 -19.58 12.62 7.23
C ASP A 24 -20.03 11.14 7.27
N GLU A 25 -20.72 10.67 6.23
CA GLU A 25 -21.09 9.26 6.10
C GLU A 25 -19.85 8.36 5.96
N PHE A 26 -18.86 8.76 5.17
CA PHE A 26 -17.61 8.03 5.01
C PHE A 26 -16.89 7.82 6.35
N PHE A 27 -16.72 8.90 7.14
CA PHE A 27 -16.09 8.80 8.46
C PHE A 27 -16.90 7.98 9.46
N ALA A 28 -18.23 8.11 9.46
CA ALA A 28 -19.11 7.28 10.28
C ALA A 28 -18.93 5.79 9.95
N ARG A 29 -18.92 5.43 8.67
CA ARG A 29 -18.71 4.06 8.22
C ARG A 29 -17.29 3.55 8.52
N LEU A 30 -16.27 4.37 8.38
CA LEU A 30 -14.91 4.01 8.80
C LEU A 30 -14.83 3.73 10.30
N LYS A 31 -15.57 4.48 11.12
CA LYS A 31 -15.65 4.22 12.55
C LYS A 31 -16.36 2.90 12.85
N ASP A 32 -17.56 2.72 12.32
CA ASP A 32 -18.43 1.62 12.69
C ASP A 32 -18.04 0.28 12.03
N PHE A 33 -17.72 0.32 10.74
CA PHE A 33 -17.31 -0.86 9.98
C PHE A 33 -15.80 -1.05 9.95
N GLY A 34 -15.04 0.03 9.79
CA GLY A 34 -13.58 -0.01 9.72
C GLY A 34 -12.90 -0.21 11.09
N GLY A 35 -13.54 0.22 12.18
CA GLY A 35 -12.96 0.16 13.53
C GLY A 35 -11.97 1.29 13.82
N ARG A 36 -12.14 2.47 13.16
CA ARG A 36 -11.28 3.64 13.40
C ARG A 36 -11.72 4.44 14.65
N PRO A 37 -10.80 5.20 15.29
CA PRO A 37 -9.39 5.35 14.92
C PRO A 37 -8.54 4.12 15.20
N THR A 38 -7.57 3.83 14.31
CA THR A 38 -6.57 2.80 14.62
C THR A 38 -5.59 3.31 15.69
N PRO A 39 -5.08 2.45 16.59
CA PRO A 39 -4.16 2.88 17.63
C PRO A 39 -2.85 3.44 17.10
N LEU A 40 -2.27 4.41 17.82
CA LEU A 40 -0.86 4.75 17.77
C LEU A 40 -0.20 4.05 18.97
N TYR A 41 0.55 2.99 18.72
CA TYR A 41 1.13 2.11 19.74
C TYR A 41 2.61 2.43 19.96
N LYS A 42 3.00 2.71 21.18
CA LYS A 42 4.42 2.86 21.55
C LYS A 42 5.07 1.47 21.62
N ALA A 43 6.01 1.21 20.74
CA ALA A 43 6.75 -0.04 20.65
C ALA A 43 7.93 0.02 21.65
N GLU A 44 7.68 -0.39 22.90
CA GLU A 44 8.62 -0.18 23.99
C GLU A 44 9.94 -0.93 23.79
N ARG A 45 9.90 -2.21 23.41
CA ARG A 45 11.12 -3.01 23.22
C ARG A 45 11.93 -2.57 22.00
N LEU A 46 11.26 -2.16 20.91
CA LEU A 46 11.96 -1.54 19.79
C LEU A 46 12.56 -0.19 20.19
N SER A 47 11.85 0.60 20.98
CA SER A 47 12.32 1.89 21.47
C SER A 47 13.59 1.71 22.31
N GLU A 48 13.60 0.76 23.24
CA GLU A 48 14.78 0.41 24.03
C GLU A 48 15.96 -0.06 23.13
N LYS A 49 15.68 -0.95 22.17
CA LYS A 49 16.71 -1.47 21.25
C LYS A 49 17.43 -0.36 20.47
N TYR A 50 16.67 0.62 19.98
CA TYR A 50 17.22 1.67 19.10
C TYR A 50 17.58 2.97 19.84
N GLY A 51 17.23 3.10 21.13
CA GLY A 51 17.44 4.32 21.89
C GLY A 51 16.60 5.49 21.35
N LYS A 52 15.40 5.24 20.85
CA LYS A 52 14.48 6.19 20.25
C LYS A 52 13.06 5.92 20.74
N GLU A 53 12.17 6.90 20.62
CA GLU A 53 10.73 6.68 20.86
C GLU A 53 10.06 6.24 19.55
N ILE A 54 9.75 4.95 19.43
CA ILE A 54 9.15 4.37 18.24
C ILE A 54 7.66 4.12 18.48
N TYR A 55 6.84 4.70 17.61
CA TYR A 55 5.40 4.52 17.58
C TYR A 55 4.97 3.83 16.30
N LEU A 56 4.07 2.86 16.42
CA LEU A 56 3.47 2.15 15.29
C LEU A 56 2.04 2.64 15.08
N LYS A 57 1.73 3.22 13.92
CA LYS A 57 0.36 3.50 13.51
C LYS A 57 -0.25 2.21 12.97
N ARG A 58 -1.18 1.63 13.74
CA ARG A 58 -1.66 0.24 13.62
C ARG A 58 -2.75 0.05 12.56
N GLU A 59 -2.43 0.29 11.27
CA GLU A 59 -3.36 0.01 10.16
C GLU A 59 -3.59 -1.50 9.92
N ASP A 60 -2.77 -2.35 10.50
CA ASP A 60 -2.98 -3.80 10.58
C ASP A 60 -4.20 -4.20 11.42
N LEU A 61 -4.67 -3.33 12.31
CA LEU A 61 -5.87 -3.52 13.12
C LEU A 61 -7.14 -2.96 12.47
N LEU A 62 -7.02 -2.25 11.35
CA LEU A 62 -8.18 -1.85 10.56
C LEU A 62 -8.92 -3.10 10.08
N HIS A 63 -10.24 -3.08 10.03
CA HIS A 63 -11.04 -4.20 9.52
C HIS A 63 -10.53 -4.68 8.16
N GLY A 64 -10.33 -5.98 8.01
CA GLY A 64 -9.64 -6.58 6.85
C GLY A 64 -8.12 -6.68 6.99
N GLY A 65 -7.52 -6.03 8.00
CA GLY A 65 -6.12 -6.20 8.37
C GLY A 65 -5.12 -5.38 7.55
N ALA A 66 -5.56 -4.32 6.86
CA ALA A 66 -4.67 -3.41 6.13
C ALA A 66 -5.34 -2.07 5.81
N HIS A 67 -4.53 -1.03 5.59
CA HIS A 67 -4.95 0.34 5.18
C HIS A 67 -5.84 0.40 3.94
N LYS A 68 -5.88 -0.65 3.12
CA LYS A 68 -6.61 -0.68 1.84
C LYS A 68 -8.10 -0.41 1.98
N LEU A 69 -8.70 -0.77 3.12
CA LEU A 69 -10.13 -0.56 3.36
C LEU A 69 -10.52 0.93 3.34
N ASN A 70 -9.66 1.84 3.80
CA ASN A 70 -9.96 3.27 3.77
C ASN A 70 -10.35 3.73 2.36
N ASN A 71 -9.50 3.42 1.41
CA ASN A 71 -9.71 3.76 0.00
C ASN A 71 -10.86 2.97 -0.63
N ALA A 72 -10.91 1.65 -0.42
CA ALA A 72 -11.93 0.79 -1.01
C ALA A 72 -13.35 1.21 -0.56
N LEU A 73 -13.52 1.49 0.74
CA LEU A 73 -14.79 1.95 1.29
C LEU A 73 -15.19 3.31 0.72
N GLY A 74 -14.23 4.26 0.64
CA GLY A 74 -14.48 5.58 0.09
C GLY A 74 -14.92 5.52 -1.37
N GLN A 75 -14.23 4.75 -2.21
CA GLN A 75 -14.58 4.63 -3.61
C GLN A 75 -15.88 3.84 -3.85
N CYS A 76 -16.15 2.77 -3.08
CA CYS A 76 -17.41 2.05 -3.16
C CYS A 76 -18.61 2.92 -2.72
N LEU A 77 -18.41 3.74 -1.66
CA LEU A 77 -19.42 4.71 -1.25
C LEU A 77 -19.66 5.77 -2.34
N LEU A 78 -18.59 6.28 -2.95
CA LEU A 78 -18.68 7.24 -4.06
C LEU A 78 -19.44 6.64 -5.25
N ALA A 79 -19.18 5.38 -5.59
CA ALA A 79 -19.91 4.67 -6.63
C ALA A 79 -21.41 4.66 -6.35
N LYS A 80 -21.81 4.39 -5.10
CA LYS A 80 -23.23 4.42 -4.69
C LYS A 80 -23.86 5.81 -4.85
N TYR A 81 -23.15 6.87 -4.48
CA TYR A 81 -23.58 8.27 -4.69
C TYR A 81 -23.66 8.65 -6.18
N MET A 82 -22.85 8.00 -7.03
CA MET A 82 -22.92 8.13 -8.48
C MET A 82 -24.01 7.26 -9.12
N GLY A 83 -24.75 6.47 -8.36
CA GLY A 83 -25.78 5.54 -8.88
C GLY A 83 -25.21 4.36 -9.65
N LYS A 84 -23.98 3.93 -9.33
CA LYS A 84 -23.37 2.73 -9.92
C LYS A 84 -23.75 1.49 -9.10
N ASP A 85 -24.07 0.41 -9.78
CA ASP A 85 -24.48 -0.85 -9.17
C ASP A 85 -23.35 -1.88 -9.11
N ARG A 86 -22.33 -1.72 -9.96
CA ARG A 86 -21.21 -2.65 -10.12
C ARG A 86 -19.88 -2.00 -9.80
N ILE A 87 -19.06 -2.73 -9.05
CA ILE A 87 -17.69 -2.40 -8.71
C ILE A 87 -16.75 -3.33 -9.45
N ILE A 88 -15.69 -2.78 -10.05
CA ILE A 88 -14.55 -3.56 -10.54
C ILE A 88 -13.27 -3.06 -9.89
N ALA A 89 -12.32 -3.96 -9.67
CA ALA A 89 -10.99 -3.61 -9.17
C ALA A 89 -9.93 -4.58 -9.72
N GLU A 90 -8.70 -4.14 -9.73
CA GLU A 90 -7.52 -4.98 -9.92
C GLU A 90 -6.94 -5.42 -8.58
N THR A 91 -6.18 -6.51 -8.59
CA THR A 91 -5.35 -6.87 -7.44
C THR A 91 -4.16 -7.73 -7.85
N GLY A 92 -3.02 -7.57 -7.16
CA GLY A 92 -1.86 -8.46 -7.26
C GLY A 92 -1.77 -9.36 -6.02
N ALA A 93 -1.35 -8.81 -4.88
CA ALA A 93 -1.28 -9.54 -3.60
C ALA A 93 -2.64 -9.98 -3.03
N GLY A 94 -3.76 -9.51 -3.59
CA GLY A 94 -5.10 -9.82 -3.12
C GLY A 94 -5.63 -8.91 -2.01
N GLN A 95 -4.81 -8.09 -1.37
CA GLN A 95 -5.24 -7.21 -0.26
C GLN A 95 -6.23 -6.14 -0.72
N HIS A 96 -5.94 -5.49 -1.86
CA HIS A 96 -6.86 -4.50 -2.42
C HIS A 96 -8.17 -5.16 -2.86
N GLY A 97 -8.10 -6.29 -3.58
CA GLY A 97 -9.27 -7.04 -3.98
C GLY A 97 -10.13 -7.47 -2.80
N THR A 98 -9.52 -7.98 -1.73
CA THR A 98 -10.23 -8.34 -0.50
C THR A 98 -10.93 -7.13 0.14
N ALA A 99 -10.23 -6.01 0.27
CA ALA A 99 -10.81 -4.78 0.83
C ALA A 99 -11.97 -4.25 -0.03
N THR A 100 -11.85 -4.33 -1.36
CA THR A 100 -12.89 -3.92 -2.30
C THR A 100 -14.11 -4.85 -2.21
N ALA A 101 -13.90 -6.18 -2.19
CA ALA A 101 -14.97 -7.16 -2.02
C ALA A 101 -15.75 -6.94 -0.71
N MET A 102 -15.03 -6.70 0.39
CA MET A 102 -15.63 -6.38 1.70
C MET A 102 -16.46 -5.09 1.65
N ALA A 103 -15.92 -4.01 1.08
CA ALA A 103 -16.60 -2.73 0.98
C ALA A 103 -17.85 -2.82 0.06
N ALA A 104 -17.71 -3.50 -1.08
CA ALA A 104 -18.83 -3.71 -2.01
C ALA A 104 -19.95 -4.54 -1.36
N SER A 105 -19.62 -5.65 -0.70
CA SER A 105 -20.56 -6.48 0.06
C SER A 105 -21.30 -5.67 1.13
N TYR A 106 -20.54 -4.89 1.93
CA TYR A 106 -21.10 -4.04 2.99
C TYR A 106 -22.08 -2.98 2.45
N LEU A 107 -21.84 -2.48 1.23
CA LEU A 107 -22.67 -1.44 0.59
C LEU A 107 -23.75 -2.02 -0.34
N GLY A 108 -23.80 -3.35 -0.54
CA GLY A 108 -24.76 -4.03 -1.39
C GLY A 108 -24.52 -3.78 -2.89
N LEU A 109 -23.26 -3.77 -3.32
CA LEU A 109 -22.84 -3.57 -4.71
C LEU A 109 -22.27 -4.87 -5.30
N ASP A 110 -22.54 -5.12 -6.58
CA ASP A 110 -21.92 -6.23 -7.31
C ASP A 110 -20.40 -5.97 -7.45
N CYS A 111 -19.59 -7.03 -7.31
CA CYS A 111 -18.15 -6.90 -7.30
C CYS A 111 -17.44 -7.92 -8.19
N GLU A 112 -16.59 -7.43 -9.10
CA GLU A 112 -15.70 -8.27 -9.89
C GLU A 112 -14.24 -7.82 -9.73
N ILE A 113 -13.36 -8.78 -9.47
CA ILE A 113 -11.94 -8.51 -9.22
C ILE A 113 -11.09 -9.15 -10.34
N TYR A 114 -10.27 -8.34 -11.01
CA TYR A 114 -9.29 -8.81 -11.98
C TYR A 114 -7.97 -9.12 -11.28
N MET A 115 -7.48 -10.34 -11.45
CA MET A 115 -6.22 -10.78 -10.82
C MET A 115 -5.39 -11.61 -11.79
N GLY A 116 -4.10 -11.35 -11.85
CA GLY A 116 -3.18 -12.10 -12.69
C GLY A 116 -3.18 -13.60 -12.32
N LYS A 117 -3.15 -14.48 -13.32
CA LYS A 117 -3.20 -15.94 -13.10
C LYS A 117 -2.06 -16.43 -12.21
N LYS A 118 -0.88 -15.86 -12.33
CA LYS A 118 0.27 -16.18 -11.45
C LYS A 118 -0.02 -15.77 -10.02
N ASP A 119 -0.62 -14.61 -9.81
CA ASP A 119 -0.94 -14.07 -8.49
C ASP A 119 -2.06 -14.87 -7.82
N ILE A 120 -3.09 -15.31 -8.58
CA ILE A 120 -4.15 -16.21 -8.08
C ILE A 120 -3.54 -17.48 -7.47
N ASN A 121 -2.57 -18.08 -8.15
CA ASN A 121 -1.94 -19.31 -7.67
C ASN A 121 -1.13 -19.12 -6.39
N ARG A 122 -0.49 -17.95 -6.23
CA ARG A 122 0.33 -17.60 -5.06
C ARG A 122 -0.51 -17.14 -3.86
N GLN A 123 -1.66 -16.55 -4.12
CA GLN A 123 -2.48 -15.82 -3.13
C GLN A 123 -3.88 -16.42 -2.95
N ARG A 124 -4.00 -17.75 -3.05
CA ARG A 124 -5.29 -18.48 -2.92
C ARG A 124 -6.12 -18.10 -1.69
N PRO A 125 -5.53 -17.91 -0.48
CA PRO A 125 -6.31 -17.49 0.68
C PRO A 125 -7.03 -16.16 0.48
N ASN A 126 -6.42 -15.20 -0.22
CA ASN A 126 -7.05 -13.93 -0.53
C ASN A 126 -8.14 -14.07 -1.62
N VAL A 127 -7.94 -14.98 -2.60
CA VAL A 127 -8.99 -15.32 -3.58
C VAL A 127 -10.24 -15.83 -2.85
N PHE A 128 -10.10 -16.79 -1.93
CA PHE A 128 -11.22 -17.30 -1.14
C PHE A 128 -11.89 -16.19 -0.30
N ARG A 129 -11.11 -15.27 0.29
CA ARG A 129 -11.69 -14.14 1.03
C ARG A 129 -12.52 -13.23 0.14
N MET A 130 -12.09 -12.97 -1.10
CA MET A 130 -12.87 -12.19 -2.07
C MET A 130 -14.16 -12.90 -2.44
N GLU A 131 -14.11 -14.20 -2.76
CA GLU A 131 -15.27 -15.02 -3.14
C GLU A 131 -16.27 -15.19 -1.98
N ILE A 132 -15.81 -15.39 -0.76
CA ILE A 132 -16.67 -15.45 0.45
C ILE A 132 -17.42 -14.12 0.68
N ASN A 133 -16.80 -12.98 0.32
CA ASN A 133 -17.46 -11.69 0.34
C ASN A 133 -18.30 -11.40 -0.91
N GLY A 134 -18.58 -12.41 -1.72
CA GLY A 134 -19.48 -12.33 -2.88
C GLY A 134 -18.86 -11.76 -4.15
N ALA A 135 -17.54 -11.47 -4.16
CA ALA A 135 -16.89 -11.00 -5.37
C ALA A 135 -16.59 -12.15 -6.34
N LYS A 136 -16.72 -11.89 -7.64
CA LYS A 136 -16.25 -12.78 -8.69
C LYS A 136 -14.81 -12.45 -9.04
N VAL A 137 -13.89 -13.42 -8.95
CA VAL A 137 -12.49 -13.24 -9.33
C VAL A 137 -12.27 -13.69 -10.78
N ASN A 138 -11.85 -12.75 -11.62
CA ASN A 138 -11.59 -12.95 -13.05
C ASN A 138 -10.08 -13.12 -13.28
N PRO A 139 -9.60 -14.31 -13.72
CA PRO A 139 -8.20 -14.53 -14.00
C PRO A 139 -7.75 -13.79 -15.27
N VAL A 140 -6.59 -13.11 -15.19
CA VAL A 140 -5.95 -12.46 -16.33
C VAL A 140 -4.73 -13.27 -16.74
N GLU A 141 -4.76 -13.85 -17.95
CA GLU A 141 -3.71 -14.72 -18.48
C GLU A 141 -2.77 -14.03 -19.47
N ARG A 142 -3.14 -12.82 -19.93
CA ARG A 142 -2.37 -12.06 -20.92
C ARG A 142 -1.05 -11.54 -20.34
N GLY A 143 -0.04 -11.38 -21.20
CA GLY A 143 1.27 -10.82 -20.85
C GLY A 143 1.96 -11.61 -19.73
N SER A 144 2.45 -10.94 -18.70
CA SER A 144 3.09 -11.57 -17.54
C SER A 144 2.11 -12.29 -16.60
N GLY A 145 0.79 -12.03 -16.74
CA GLY A 145 -0.24 -12.57 -15.84
C GLY A 145 -0.12 -12.05 -14.41
N THR A 146 0.28 -10.79 -14.25
CA THR A 146 0.51 -10.12 -12.96
C THR A 146 -0.34 -8.83 -12.83
N LEU A 147 -0.11 -8.04 -11.77
CA LEU A 147 -0.85 -6.81 -11.44
C LEU A 147 -0.97 -5.82 -12.62
N LYS A 148 0.10 -5.63 -13.41
CA LYS A 148 0.09 -4.70 -14.56
C LYS A 148 -1.01 -5.06 -15.56
N GLU A 149 -1.12 -6.34 -15.91
CA GLU A 149 -2.14 -6.83 -16.83
C GLU A 149 -3.54 -6.79 -16.23
N ALA A 150 -3.66 -7.04 -14.91
CA ALA A 150 -4.92 -6.90 -14.19
C ALA A 150 -5.44 -5.45 -14.26
N ILE A 151 -4.58 -4.44 -14.04
CA ILE A 151 -4.93 -3.02 -14.20
C ILE A 151 -5.39 -2.74 -15.65
N ASN A 152 -4.65 -3.21 -16.63
CA ASN A 152 -5.00 -3.01 -18.04
C ASN A 152 -6.38 -3.61 -18.39
N GLU A 153 -6.69 -4.80 -17.90
CA GLU A 153 -7.98 -5.45 -18.17
C GLU A 153 -9.13 -4.75 -17.45
N THR A 154 -8.92 -4.33 -16.20
CA THR A 154 -9.89 -3.54 -15.43
C THR A 154 -10.22 -2.22 -16.14
N LEU A 155 -9.21 -1.50 -16.64
CA LEU A 155 -9.40 -0.26 -17.42
C LEU A 155 -10.18 -0.50 -18.72
N ARG A 156 -9.97 -1.65 -19.40
CA ARG A 156 -10.71 -2.01 -20.62
C ARG A 156 -12.17 -2.30 -20.31
N ASP A 157 -12.46 -3.02 -19.22
CA ASP A 157 -13.83 -3.26 -18.78
C ASP A 157 -14.51 -1.94 -18.39
N TRP A 158 -13.87 -1.16 -17.55
CA TRP A 158 -14.41 0.13 -17.13
C TRP A 158 -14.79 1.03 -18.31
N SER A 159 -13.92 1.08 -19.33
CA SER A 159 -14.16 1.88 -20.54
C SER A 159 -15.45 1.49 -21.29
N LYS A 160 -15.89 0.24 -21.15
CA LYS A 160 -17.07 -0.31 -21.83
C LYS A 160 -18.34 -0.23 -20.99
N SER A 161 -18.21 -0.14 -19.67
CA SER A 161 -19.29 -0.29 -18.70
C SER A 161 -19.47 0.93 -17.78
N VAL A 162 -18.98 2.10 -18.18
CA VAL A 162 -18.94 3.34 -17.39
C VAL A 162 -20.29 3.70 -16.77
N ASP A 163 -21.38 3.51 -17.51
CA ASP A 163 -22.73 3.95 -17.06
C ASP A 163 -23.18 3.25 -15.79
N THR A 164 -22.81 1.98 -15.59
CA THR A 164 -23.24 1.15 -14.45
C THR A 164 -22.12 0.80 -13.49
N THR A 165 -20.87 1.03 -13.88
CA THR A 165 -19.69 0.47 -13.20
C THR A 165 -18.73 1.55 -12.74
N HIS A 166 -18.23 1.41 -11.49
CA HIS A 166 -17.11 2.20 -10.99
C HIS A 166 -15.87 1.33 -10.82
N TYR A 167 -14.73 1.84 -11.28
CA TYR A 167 -13.42 1.23 -11.07
C TYR A 167 -12.82 1.72 -9.74
N VAL A 168 -12.66 0.82 -8.78
CA VAL A 168 -12.01 1.07 -7.50
C VAL A 168 -10.52 0.79 -7.64
N ILE A 169 -9.72 1.83 -7.85
CA ILE A 169 -8.26 1.69 -8.01
C ILE A 169 -7.55 1.50 -6.67
N GLY A 170 -6.53 0.65 -6.65
CA GLY A 170 -5.89 0.19 -5.41
C GLY A 170 -4.80 1.10 -4.84
N SER A 171 -4.33 2.10 -5.57
CA SER A 171 -3.25 2.99 -5.12
C SER A 171 -3.40 4.41 -5.69
N VAL A 172 -2.47 5.31 -5.32
CA VAL A 172 -2.42 6.71 -5.80
C VAL A 172 -1.85 6.79 -7.22
N VAL A 173 -2.25 5.89 -8.07
CA VAL A 173 -1.81 5.72 -9.48
C VAL A 173 -2.98 5.96 -10.44
N GLY A 174 -2.73 5.88 -11.74
CA GLY A 174 -3.78 6.09 -12.74
C GLY A 174 -3.99 7.57 -13.07
N PRO A 175 -4.92 7.87 -14.01
CA PRO A 175 -5.19 9.23 -14.44
C PRO A 175 -5.92 10.03 -13.34
N HIS A 176 -5.87 11.37 -13.44
CA HIS A 176 -6.71 12.24 -12.62
C HIS A 176 -8.20 11.83 -12.76
N PRO A 177 -9.03 11.78 -11.67
CA PRO A 177 -8.73 12.24 -10.31
C PRO A 177 -8.21 11.13 -9.36
N PHE A 178 -7.98 9.90 -9.83
CA PHE A 178 -7.65 8.74 -9.00
C PHE A 178 -6.53 9.01 -7.98
N PRO A 179 -5.35 9.57 -8.33
CA PRO A 179 -4.29 9.79 -7.35
C PRO A 179 -4.72 10.65 -6.17
N LYS A 180 -5.41 11.77 -6.45
CA LYS A 180 -5.91 12.68 -5.42
C LYS A 180 -7.00 12.03 -4.57
N MET A 181 -7.95 11.36 -5.21
CA MET A 181 -9.07 10.71 -4.55
C MET A 181 -8.60 9.62 -3.59
N VAL A 182 -7.69 8.75 -4.03
CA VAL A 182 -7.12 7.69 -3.18
C VAL A 182 -6.34 8.31 -2.02
N ARG A 183 -5.52 9.34 -2.26
CA ARG A 183 -4.82 10.08 -1.22
C ARG A 183 -5.78 10.63 -0.18
N ASP A 184 -6.85 11.29 -0.58
CA ASP A 184 -7.80 11.94 0.33
C ASP A 184 -8.50 10.90 1.23
N PHE A 185 -8.86 9.72 0.70
CA PHE A 185 -9.40 8.63 1.51
C PHE A 185 -8.35 8.00 2.45
N GLN A 186 -7.09 7.99 2.06
CA GLN A 186 -6.01 7.45 2.91
C GLN A 186 -5.50 8.48 3.94
N ALA A 187 -5.72 9.77 3.73
CA ALA A 187 -5.21 10.83 4.60
C ALA A 187 -5.70 10.74 6.05
N ILE A 188 -6.76 9.98 6.32
CA ILE A 188 -7.24 9.67 7.69
C ILE A 188 -6.13 9.06 8.54
N ILE A 189 -5.19 8.31 7.95
CA ILE A 189 -4.06 7.70 8.65
C ILE A 189 -3.20 8.76 9.33
N SER A 190 -2.72 9.74 8.57
CA SER A 190 -1.89 10.84 9.10
C SER A 190 -2.70 11.83 9.92
N GLN A 191 -3.98 12.04 9.62
CA GLN A 191 -4.85 12.88 10.43
C GLN A 191 -4.95 12.35 11.86
N GLU A 192 -5.21 11.06 12.01
CA GLU A 192 -5.26 10.40 13.32
C GLU A 192 -3.89 10.37 13.99
N ALA A 193 -2.84 9.92 13.27
CA ALA A 193 -1.49 9.81 13.82
C ALA A 193 -0.99 11.15 14.37
N ARG A 194 -1.24 12.25 13.64
CA ARG A 194 -0.88 13.60 14.07
C ARG A 194 -1.59 14.00 15.37
N GLY A 195 -2.89 13.79 15.47
CA GLY A 195 -3.65 14.08 16.69
C GLY A 195 -3.24 13.20 17.87
N GLN A 196 -3.03 11.92 17.62
CA GLN A 196 -2.63 10.94 18.62
C GLN A 196 -1.24 11.25 19.19
N ILE A 197 -0.23 11.51 18.35
CA ILE A 197 1.11 11.82 18.86
C ILE A 197 1.15 13.15 19.62
N GLN A 198 0.42 14.16 19.16
CA GLN A 198 0.31 15.42 19.89
C GLN A 198 -0.35 15.25 21.26
N ALA A 199 -1.36 14.41 21.36
CA ALA A 199 -2.01 14.08 22.65
C ALA A 199 -1.09 13.29 23.57
N GLU A 200 -0.25 12.41 23.03
CA GLU A 200 0.63 11.51 23.79
C GLU A 200 1.87 12.25 24.35
N ILE A 201 2.55 13.05 23.51
CA ILE A 201 3.84 13.65 23.88
C ILE A 201 3.89 15.17 23.77
N GLY A 202 2.80 15.82 23.39
CA GLY A 202 2.70 17.30 23.29
C GLY A 202 3.43 17.92 22.07
N ARG A 203 4.03 17.13 21.18
CA ARG A 203 4.75 17.59 19.99
C ARG A 203 4.53 16.69 18.78
N LEU A 204 4.98 17.14 17.61
CA LEU A 204 5.05 16.30 16.41
C LEU A 204 6.24 15.33 16.47
N PRO A 205 6.21 14.23 15.70
CA PRO A 205 7.35 13.34 15.58
C PRO A 205 8.50 14.01 14.81
N ASP A 206 9.70 13.50 14.94
CA ASP A 206 10.83 13.95 14.12
C ASP A 206 10.80 13.29 12.72
N SER A 207 10.21 12.10 12.64
CA SER A 207 10.03 11.43 11.34
C SER A 207 8.79 10.55 11.27
N VAL A 208 8.28 10.39 10.05
CA VAL A 208 7.23 9.42 9.70
C VAL A 208 7.78 8.50 8.60
N VAL A 209 7.78 7.20 8.87
CA VAL A 209 8.31 6.16 7.98
C VAL A 209 7.17 5.31 7.44
N ALA A 210 7.13 5.11 6.14
CA ALA A 210 6.10 4.26 5.51
C ALA A 210 6.66 3.53 4.29
N CYS A 211 6.28 2.27 4.09
CA CYS A 211 6.62 1.55 2.87
C CYS A 211 5.87 2.11 1.65
N ALA A 212 6.53 2.09 0.50
CA ALA A 212 6.02 2.61 -0.76
C ALA A 212 6.21 1.64 -1.92
N GLY A 213 5.08 1.12 -2.45
CA GLY A 213 4.98 0.54 -3.78
C GLY A 213 4.32 1.56 -4.70
N GLY A 214 3.04 1.39 -5.08
CA GLY A 214 2.29 2.43 -5.77
C GLY A 214 2.09 3.73 -4.97
N GLY A 215 2.34 3.73 -3.65
CA GLY A 215 2.44 4.92 -2.82
C GLY A 215 1.23 5.27 -1.95
N SER A 216 0.12 4.50 -1.98
CA SER A 216 -1.09 4.85 -1.21
C SER A 216 -0.87 4.84 0.30
N ASN A 217 -0.09 3.90 0.81
CA ASN A 217 0.30 3.82 2.21
C ASN A 217 1.13 5.03 2.63
N ALA A 218 2.17 5.35 1.87
CA ALA A 218 3.06 6.47 2.15
C ALA A 218 2.30 7.81 2.09
N MET A 219 1.50 8.05 1.04
CA MET A 219 0.70 9.28 0.93
C MET A 219 -0.31 9.41 2.07
N GLY A 220 -0.95 8.31 2.49
CA GLY A 220 -1.84 8.31 3.65
C GLY A 220 -1.13 8.67 4.94
N ALA A 221 0.07 8.14 5.15
CA ALA A 221 0.88 8.41 6.34
C ALA A 221 1.49 9.82 6.36
N PHE A 222 1.75 10.42 5.19
CA PHE A 222 2.49 11.68 5.08
C PHE A 222 1.61 12.91 4.93
N TYR A 223 0.41 12.78 4.35
CA TYR A 223 -0.36 13.92 3.83
C TYR A 223 -0.55 15.05 4.83
N ASN A 224 -0.95 14.76 6.06
CA ASN A 224 -1.17 15.78 7.09
C ASN A 224 0.12 16.27 7.77
N PHE A 225 1.29 15.79 7.35
CA PHE A 225 2.61 16.26 7.79
C PHE A 225 3.36 16.99 6.68
N LEU A 226 2.78 17.13 5.47
CA LEU A 226 3.48 17.74 4.33
C LEU A 226 3.93 19.19 4.58
N GLN A 227 3.16 19.94 5.36
CA GLN A 227 3.47 21.33 5.68
C GLN A 227 4.39 21.50 6.90
N ASP A 228 4.71 20.42 7.60
CA ASP A 228 5.58 20.44 8.77
C ASP A 228 7.01 20.13 8.34
N GLU A 229 7.75 21.15 7.89
CA GLU A 229 9.12 21.01 7.33
C GLU A 229 10.10 20.32 8.31
N GLN A 230 9.86 20.45 9.62
CA GLN A 230 10.66 19.81 10.67
C GLN A 230 10.42 18.30 10.79
N VAL A 231 9.39 17.76 10.15
CA VAL A 231 9.08 16.32 10.17
C VAL A 231 9.64 15.66 8.92
N ASN A 232 10.58 14.76 9.05
CA ASN A 232 11.11 13.97 7.94
C ASN A 232 10.09 12.93 7.48
N LEU A 233 9.83 12.89 6.17
CA LEU A 233 8.91 11.92 5.56
C LEU A 233 9.73 10.90 4.75
N ILE A 234 9.76 9.65 5.21
CA ILE A 234 10.65 8.62 4.68
C ILE A 234 9.84 7.53 4.00
N ALA A 235 9.96 7.46 2.67
CA ALA A 235 9.31 6.44 1.84
C ALA A 235 10.28 5.27 1.60
N VAL A 236 9.95 4.09 2.12
CA VAL A 236 10.79 2.90 2.02
C VAL A 236 10.32 2.00 0.89
N GLU A 237 11.17 1.81 -0.11
CA GLU A 237 10.94 0.97 -1.29
C GLU A 237 11.57 -0.41 -1.15
N ALA A 238 11.05 -1.37 -1.94
CA ALA A 238 11.62 -2.70 -2.02
C ALA A 238 12.84 -2.73 -2.94
N GLY A 239 14.01 -2.93 -2.33
CA GLY A 239 15.29 -3.11 -3.00
C GLY A 239 15.48 -4.51 -3.60
N GLY A 240 14.56 -5.42 -3.33
CA GLY A 240 14.60 -6.78 -3.86
C GLY A 240 15.94 -7.46 -3.59
N LYS A 241 16.53 -8.01 -4.65
CA LYS A 241 17.84 -8.68 -4.62
C LYS A 241 19.03 -7.72 -4.78
N GLY A 242 18.77 -6.42 -4.90
CA GLY A 242 19.78 -5.37 -5.08
C GLY A 242 19.60 -4.57 -6.36
N ILE A 243 19.83 -3.25 -6.27
CA ILE A 243 19.72 -2.33 -7.40
C ILE A 243 20.83 -2.58 -8.42
N GLU A 244 22.03 -2.94 -7.91
CA GLU A 244 23.24 -3.17 -8.73
C GLU A 244 23.22 -4.54 -9.43
N ALA A 245 22.31 -5.43 -9.07
CA ALA A 245 22.18 -6.76 -9.69
C ALA A 245 21.86 -6.72 -11.20
N GLY A 246 21.62 -5.51 -11.73
CA GLY A 246 21.36 -5.27 -13.15
C GLY A 246 19.98 -5.79 -13.56
N SER A 247 19.49 -5.31 -14.69
CA SER A 247 18.35 -5.93 -15.35
C SER A 247 18.87 -7.04 -16.26
N GLU A 248 18.68 -8.30 -15.90
CA GLU A 248 18.81 -9.40 -16.86
C GLU A 248 17.66 -9.30 -17.85
N GLY A 249 17.88 -8.62 -18.96
CA GLY A 249 16.87 -8.40 -19.98
C GLY A 249 15.79 -7.41 -19.56
N LYS A 250 14.51 -7.88 -19.46
CA LYS A 250 13.33 -7.05 -19.16
C LYS A 250 12.86 -7.09 -17.71
N ILE A 251 13.68 -7.61 -16.80
CA ILE A 251 13.32 -7.78 -15.37
C ILE A 251 14.29 -6.98 -14.50
N ALA A 252 13.77 -6.03 -13.73
CA ALA A 252 14.50 -5.41 -12.63
C ALA A 252 14.46 -6.33 -11.41
N HIS A 253 15.57 -6.46 -10.68
CA HIS A 253 15.63 -7.26 -9.45
C HIS A 253 15.11 -6.50 -8.22
N HIS A 254 14.43 -5.38 -8.41
CA HIS A 254 13.90 -4.49 -7.37
C HIS A 254 12.62 -3.79 -7.84
N SER A 255 11.96 -3.05 -6.93
CA SER A 255 10.78 -2.20 -7.20
C SER A 255 11.00 -0.73 -6.78
N ALA A 256 12.24 -0.24 -6.80
CA ALA A 256 12.63 1.07 -6.29
C ALA A 256 12.38 2.20 -7.30
N SER A 257 11.12 2.43 -7.69
CA SER A 257 10.74 3.40 -8.73
C SER A 257 11.00 4.86 -8.32
N LEU A 258 10.87 5.21 -7.03
CA LEU A 258 11.15 6.57 -6.54
C LEU A 258 12.63 6.91 -6.64
N THR A 259 13.50 5.94 -6.30
CA THR A 259 14.94 6.15 -6.20
C THR A 259 15.65 6.07 -7.55
N VAL A 260 15.34 5.05 -8.37
CA VAL A 260 16.06 4.80 -9.64
C VAL A 260 15.17 4.88 -10.88
N GLY A 261 13.87 5.05 -10.71
CA GLY A 261 12.93 5.19 -11.83
C GLY A 261 13.18 6.46 -12.61
N LYS A 262 12.82 6.41 -13.90
CA LYS A 262 12.87 7.55 -14.81
C LYS A 262 11.46 8.04 -15.11
N GLU A 263 11.35 9.28 -15.54
CA GLU A 263 10.08 9.84 -15.95
C GLU A 263 9.50 9.09 -17.16
N GLY A 264 8.21 8.75 -17.06
CA GLY A 264 7.49 8.06 -18.11
C GLY A 264 5.99 8.06 -17.88
N VAL A 265 5.24 7.32 -18.70
CA VAL A 265 3.78 7.21 -18.59
C VAL A 265 3.38 5.76 -18.34
N LEU A 266 2.66 5.55 -17.25
CA LEU A 266 2.11 4.24 -16.87
C LEU A 266 0.66 4.39 -16.43
N HIS A 267 -0.24 3.54 -16.93
CA HIS A 267 -1.67 3.53 -16.58
C HIS A 267 -2.35 4.93 -16.61
N GLY A 268 -1.94 5.78 -17.57
CA GLY A 268 -2.52 7.13 -17.75
C GLY A 268 -1.98 8.21 -16.80
N ALA A 269 -0.93 7.96 -16.03
CA ALA A 269 -0.21 8.94 -15.23
C ALA A 269 1.22 9.14 -15.74
N ARG A 270 1.69 10.39 -15.76
CA ARG A 270 3.11 10.74 -15.91
C ARG A 270 3.74 10.69 -14.52
N THR A 271 4.75 9.84 -14.35
CA THR A 271 5.39 9.58 -13.06
C THR A 271 6.76 8.93 -13.24
N LYS A 272 7.42 8.53 -12.14
CA LYS A 272 8.63 7.70 -12.18
C LYS A 272 8.26 6.23 -12.41
N ILE A 273 8.93 5.61 -13.37
CA ILE A 273 8.73 4.21 -13.74
C ILE A 273 10.07 3.49 -13.95
N LEU A 274 10.07 2.19 -13.72
CA LEU A 274 11.18 1.33 -14.09
C LEU A 274 11.07 1.03 -15.59
N GLN A 275 12.09 1.44 -16.37
CA GLN A 275 12.11 1.29 -17.82
C GLN A 275 13.52 0.98 -18.32
N ASP A 276 13.59 0.25 -19.43
CA ASP A 276 14.82 -0.05 -20.14
C ASP A 276 15.35 1.14 -20.94
N ALA A 277 16.42 0.92 -21.70
CA ALA A 277 17.03 1.95 -22.54
C ALA A 277 16.12 2.44 -23.68
N ASP A 278 15.18 1.61 -24.12
CA ASP A 278 14.20 1.90 -25.16
C ASP A 278 12.91 2.52 -24.61
N GLY A 279 12.85 2.77 -23.29
CA GLY A 279 11.68 3.34 -22.63
C GLY A 279 10.55 2.33 -22.37
N GLN A 280 10.80 1.03 -22.54
CA GLN A 280 9.83 0.00 -22.25
C GLN A 280 9.81 -0.29 -20.75
N ILE A 281 8.61 -0.49 -20.19
CA ILE A 281 8.44 -0.82 -18.78
C ILE A 281 9.03 -2.20 -18.52
N VAL A 282 9.97 -2.28 -17.58
CA VAL A 282 10.53 -3.54 -17.10
C VAL A 282 9.65 -4.15 -15.99
N GLU A 283 9.65 -5.47 -15.89
CA GLU A 283 9.02 -6.15 -14.77
C GLU A 283 9.82 -5.86 -13.49
N SER A 284 9.14 -5.46 -12.43
CA SER A 284 9.72 -5.27 -11.10
C SER A 284 9.81 -6.59 -10.33
N HIS A 285 10.56 -6.58 -9.23
CA HIS A 285 10.64 -7.69 -8.30
C HIS A 285 10.63 -7.20 -6.86
N SER A 286 9.80 -7.81 -6.04
CA SER A 286 9.81 -7.70 -4.58
C SER A 286 9.32 -9.00 -3.97
N ILE A 287 9.91 -9.40 -2.84
CA ILE A 287 9.36 -10.47 -1.99
C ILE A 287 7.97 -10.12 -1.48
N SER A 288 7.70 -8.83 -1.30
CA SER A 288 6.40 -8.29 -0.93
C SER A 288 5.58 -7.99 -2.18
N ALA A 289 4.52 -8.77 -2.40
CA ALA A 289 3.65 -8.59 -3.56
C ALA A 289 2.95 -7.21 -3.60
N GLY A 290 2.72 -6.57 -2.44
CA GLY A 290 2.12 -5.23 -2.38
C GLY A 290 3.09 -4.10 -2.73
N LEU A 291 4.40 -4.36 -2.77
CA LEU A 291 5.42 -3.42 -3.23
C LEU A 291 5.91 -3.72 -4.65
N ASP A 292 5.50 -4.84 -5.24
CA ASP A 292 5.93 -5.25 -6.58
C ASP A 292 5.16 -4.50 -7.67
N TYR A 293 5.62 -3.30 -7.98
CA TYR A 293 5.03 -2.44 -9.00
C TYR A 293 6.11 -1.57 -9.65
N ALA A 294 6.13 -1.53 -10.99
CA ALA A 294 7.16 -0.85 -11.76
C ALA A 294 6.99 0.68 -11.85
N GLY A 295 6.13 1.27 -11.06
CA GLY A 295 5.89 2.71 -11.03
C GLY A 295 5.43 3.18 -9.64
N VAL A 296 5.12 4.46 -9.54
CA VAL A 296 4.66 5.08 -8.28
C VAL A 296 3.65 6.18 -8.57
N GLY A 297 2.91 6.61 -7.55
CA GLY A 297 1.97 7.73 -7.66
C GLY A 297 2.66 9.04 -8.04
N PRO A 298 2.06 9.82 -8.95
CA PRO A 298 2.70 11.04 -9.47
C PRO A 298 2.94 12.11 -8.39
N GLU A 299 2.06 12.24 -7.40
CA GLU A 299 2.25 13.18 -6.30
C GLU A 299 3.42 12.77 -5.40
N LEU A 300 3.57 11.48 -5.08
CA LEU A 300 4.69 11.00 -4.28
C LEU A 300 6.02 11.16 -5.04
N ALA A 301 6.04 10.88 -6.35
CA ALA A 301 7.21 11.14 -7.20
C ALA A 301 7.62 12.61 -7.18
N TYR A 302 6.65 13.52 -7.34
CA TYR A 302 6.87 14.97 -7.27
C TYR A 302 7.43 15.41 -5.91
N LEU A 303 6.87 14.90 -4.80
CA LEU A 303 7.35 15.23 -3.45
C LEU A 303 8.79 14.75 -3.19
N VAL A 304 9.21 13.67 -3.83
CA VAL A 304 10.62 13.21 -3.79
C VAL A 304 11.51 14.15 -4.61
N ASP A 305 11.08 14.56 -5.80
CA ASP A 305 11.85 15.47 -6.64
C ASP A 305 12.01 16.88 -6.01
N GLU A 306 10.99 17.35 -5.27
CA GLU A 306 11.05 18.57 -4.47
C GLU A 306 11.85 18.42 -3.15
N GLY A 307 12.34 17.21 -2.85
CA GLY A 307 13.09 16.94 -1.62
C GLY A 307 12.24 16.91 -0.34
N ARG A 308 10.89 16.94 -0.46
CA ARG A 308 10.00 16.88 0.71
C ARG A 308 9.87 15.47 1.28
N VAL A 309 10.00 14.45 0.44
CA VAL A 309 9.99 13.04 0.83
C VAL A 309 11.33 12.42 0.51
N ILE A 310 11.88 11.69 1.47
CA ILE A 310 13.18 11.04 1.39
C ILE A 310 12.97 9.57 0.98
N PRO A 311 13.34 9.15 -0.22
CA PRO A 311 13.25 7.74 -0.60
C PRO A 311 14.39 6.94 0.04
N ARG A 312 14.10 5.71 0.49
CA ARG A 312 15.06 4.76 1.04
C ARG A 312 14.74 3.37 0.51
N ILE A 313 15.74 2.50 0.51
CA ILE A 313 15.64 1.17 -0.07
C ILE A 313 16.01 0.15 0.99
N ILE A 314 15.20 -0.92 1.09
CA ILE A 314 15.46 -2.09 1.93
C ILE A 314 15.37 -3.34 1.06
N HIS A 315 16.37 -4.22 1.18
CA HIS A 315 16.44 -5.48 0.44
C HIS A 315 15.60 -6.57 1.09
N ASP A 316 15.32 -7.61 0.31
CA ASP A 316 14.47 -8.74 0.73
C ASP A 316 14.96 -9.39 2.03
N GLU A 317 16.27 -9.59 2.19
CA GLU A 317 16.86 -10.17 3.41
C GLU A 317 16.54 -9.35 4.66
N ASN A 318 16.75 -8.03 4.57
CA ASN A 318 16.51 -7.12 5.70
C ASN A 318 15.01 -7.01 6.02
N ALA A 319 14.13 -7.12 5.01
CA ALA A 319 12.69 -7.14 5.23
C ALA A 319 12.26 -8.42 5.99
N ILE A 320 12.85 -9.58 5.66
CA ILE A 320 12.59 -10.84 6.38
C ILE A 320 13.11 -10.77 7.82
N GLU A 321 14.32 -10.27 8.03
CA GLU A 321 14.87 -10.08 9.37
C GLU A 321 13.98 -9.15 10.22
N ALA A 322 13.49 -8.07 9.63
CA ALA A 322 12.59 -7.13 10.28
C ALA A 322 11.21 -7.73 10.59
N PHE A 323 10.72 -8.65 9.75
CA PHE A 323 9.50 -9.41 10.02
C PHE A 323 9.63 -10.21 11.33
N PHE A 324 10.71 -10.97 11.49
CA PHE A 324 10.98 -11.70 12.73
C PHE A 324 11.22 -10.76 13.91
N LEU A 325 11.99 -9.70 13.70
CA LEU A 325 12.31 -8.74 14.74
C LEU A 325 11.05 -8.16 15.40
N LEU A 326 10.13 -7.63 14.60
CA LEU A 326 8.90 -7.05 15.15
C LEU A 326 8.03 -8.12 15.83
N SER A 327 7.97 -9.31 15.25
CA SER A 327 7.21 -10.44 15.80
C SER A 327 7.76 -10.89 17.15
N GLU A 328 9.07 -10.98 17.29
CA GLU A 328 9.74 -11.44 18.51
C GLU A 328 9.77 -10.37 19.60
N MET A 329 9.89 -9.10 19.23
CA MET A 329 9.99 -8.01 20.19
C MET A 329 8.63 -7.49 20.64
N GLU A 330 7.67 -7.31 19.75
CA GLU A 330 6.40 -6.67 20.07
C GLU A 330 5.20 -7.61 19.99
N GLY A 331 5.41 -8.89 19.59
CA GLY A 331 4.30 -9.84 19.38
C GLY A 331 3.39 -9.45 18.19
N ILE A 332 3.90 -8.68 17.25
CA ILE A 332 3.16 -8.18 16.09
C ILE A 332 3.77 -8.77 14.82
N ILE A 333 3.00 -9.56 14.08
CA ILE A 333 3.41 -10.10 12.79
C ILE A 333 3.09 -9.07 11.69
N PRO A 334 4.07 -8.32 11.18
CA PRO A 334 3.83 -7.28 10.17
C PRO A 334 3.65 -7.90 8.78
N ALA A 335 2.89 -7.24 7.92
CA ALA A 335 2.95 -7.56 6.49
C ALA A 335 4.38 -7.34 5.96
N LEU A 336 4.81 -8.14 4.96
CA LEU A 336 6.12 -7.98 4.32
C LEU A 336 6.33 -6.57 3.76
N GLU A 337 5.25 -5.91 3.33
CA GLU A 337 5.28 -4.50 2.94
C GLU A 337 5.82 -3.63 4.07
N THR A 338 5.24 -3.75 5.26
CA THR A 338 5.66 -2.97 6.44
C THR A 338 7.04 -3.38 6.95
N SER A 339 7.41 -4.65 6.77
CA SER A 339 8.73 -5.15 7.19
C SER A 339 9.87 -4.37 6.54
N HIS A 340 9.69 -3.85 5.32
CA HIS A 340 10.65 -2.94 4.70
C HIS A 340 10.81 -1.65 5.52
N ALA A 341 9.69 -1.05 5.99
CA ALA A 341 9.75 0.15 6.81
C ALA A 341 10.40 -0.11 8.19
N ILE A 342 10.14 -1.26 8.81
CA ILE A 342 10.79 -1.68 10.05
C ILE A 342 12.28 -1.97 9.81
N GLY A 343 12.65 -2.62 8.70
CA GLY A 343 14.04 -2.88 8.32
C GLY A 343 14.87 -1.62 8.13
N TYR A 344 14.24 -0.50 7.79
CA TYR A 344 14.91 0.79 7.72
C TYR A 344 15.40 1.28 9.11
N LEU A 345 14.72 0.91 10.20
CA LEU A 345 15.16 1.25 11.55
C LEU A 345 16.52 0.58 11.92
N GLU A 346 16.76 -0.63 11.39
CA GLU A 346 18.05 -1.35 11.55
C GLU A 346 19.16 -0.75 10.72
N ASN A 347 18.86 -0.30 9.51
CA ASN A 347 19.82 0.25 8.57
C ASN A 347 20.25 1.66 8.99
N ARG A 348 21.31 1.74 9.75
CA ARG A 348 21.94 2.84 10.46
C ARG A 348 22.25 4.12 9.67
N VAL A 349 21.47 4.50 8.70
CA VAL A 349 21.49 5.87 8.16
C VAL A 349 20.77 6.77 9.16
N GLN A 350 21.43 6.97 10.31
CA GLN A 350 20.83 7.52 11.54
C GLN A 350 20.48 9.02 11.47
N GLY A 351 20.86 9.73 10.40
CA GLY A 351 20.65 11.17 10.32
C GLY A 351 19.21 11.61 10.11
N ASP A 352 18.36 10.73 9.53
CA ASP A 352 17.02 11.13 9.09
C ASP A 352 15.91 10.88 10.11
N LEU A 353 16.13 10.05 11.13
CA LEU A 353 15.04 9.55 11.99
C LEU A 353 14.72 10.49 13.17
N GLY A 354 15.69 11.21 13.73
CA GLY A 354 15.49 11.96 14.97
C GLY A 354 15.25 11.07 16.19
N GLU A 355 14.59 11.60 17.22
CA GLU A 355 14.30 10.90 18.49
C GLU A 355 12.96 10.21 18.50
N VAL A 356 11.91 10.84 17.95
CA VAL A 356 10.54 10.33 17.92
C VAL A 356 10.16 9.94 16.51
N VAL A 357 9.85 8.66 16.31
CA VAL A 357 9.59 8.06 15.01
C VAL A 357 8.21 7.43 14.98
N ILE A 358 7.40 7.77 13.99
CA ILE A 358 6.18 7.02 13.68
C ILE A 358 6.45 6.11 12.48
N VAL A 359 6.21 4.81 12.63
CA VAL A 359 6.19 3.86 11.50
C VAL A 359 4.74 3.49 11.20
N ASN A 360 4.30 3.67 9.96
CA ASN A 360 2.97 3.22 9.57
C ASN A 360 2.96 1.71 9.30
N LEU A 361 2.34 0.96 10.21
CA LEU A 361 2.18 -0.50 10.12
C LEU A 361 1.01 -0.80 9.17
N SER A 362 1.30 -0.86 7.89
CA SER A 362 0.33 -0.82 6.79
C SER A 362 -0.63 -2.01 6.72
N GLY A 363 -0.24 -3.15 7.30
CA GLY A 363 -1.05 -4.36 7.31
C GLY A 363 -0.43 -5.49 8.14
N ARG A 364 -1.25 -6.51 8.43
CA ARG A 364 -0.85 -7.71 9.17
C ARG A 364 -0.20 -8.75 8.25
N GLY A 365 0.70 -9.56 8.81
CA GLY A 365 1.55 -10.50 8.09
C GLY A 365 1.08 -11.95 8.05
N ASP A 366 -0.11 -12.28 8.56
CA ASP A 366 -0.61 -13.68 8.54
C ASP A 366 -0.58 -14.29 7.12
N LYS A 367 -0.79 -13.45 6.11
CA LYS A 367 -0.73 -13.84 4.70
C LYS A 367 0.67 -14.17 4.19
N ASP A 368 1.71 -13.70 4.88
CA ASP A 368 3.11 -13.72 4.42
C ASP A 368 3.95 -14.80 5.13
N VAL A 369 3.41 -15.45 6.16
CA VAL A 369 4.15 -16.41 6.99
C VAL A 369 4.80 -17.53 6.17
N GLU A 370 4.05 -18.14 5.25
CA GLU A 370 4.59 -19.20 4.38
C GLU A 370 5.72 -18.68 3.49
N THR A 371 5.50 -17.52 2.84
CA THR A 371 6.51 -16.86 2.00
C THR A 371 7.77 -16.52 2.79
N VAL A 372 7.63 -16.01 4.01
CA VAL A 372 8.77 -15.66 4.87
C VAL A 372 9.57 -16.92 5.24
N ILE A 373 8.90 -18.03 5.56
CA ILE A 373 9.56 -19.29 5.89
C ILE A 373 10.33 -19.82 4.66
N GLU A 374 9.69 -19.89 3.50
CA GLU A 374 10.30 -20.39 2.25
C GLU A 374 11.51 -19.56 1.83
N GLU A 375 11.35 -18.24 1.80
CA GLU A 375 12.41 -17.31 1.38
C GLU A 375 13.57 -17.25 2.39
N SER A 376 13.29 -17.35 3.70
CA SER A 376 14.33 -17.47 4.73
C SER A 376 15.21 -18.69 4.50
N HIS A 377 14.61 -19.82 4.09
CA HIS A 377 15.36 -21.03 3.74
C HIS A 377 16.19 -20.82 2.48
N ARG A 378 15.60 -20.21 1.44
CA ARG A 378 16.28 -19.97 0.17
C ARG A 378 17.48 -19.04 0.32
N LEU A 379 17.36 -18.02 1.17
CA LEU A 379 18.42 -17.04 1.46
C LEU A 379 19.43 -17.54 2.50
N GLY A 380 19.17 -18.70 3.14
CA GLY A 380 20.07 -19.23 4.17
C GLY A 380 20.14 -18.40 5.44
N LEU A 381 19.10 -17.60 5.74
CA LEU A 381 19.06 -16.73 6.92
C LEU A 381 19.07 -17.60 8.20
N LYS A 382 19.98 -17.26 9.11
CA LYS A 382 20.09 -17.91 10.41
C LYS A 382 19.28 -17.12 11.43
N ASN A 383 18.12 -17.65 11.81
CA ASN A 383 17.31 -17.10 12.87
C ASN A 383 16.91 -18.22 13.83
N GLN A 384 17.01 -17.98 15.15
CA GLN A 384 16.70 -18.99 16.19
C GLN A 384 15.25 -19.47 16.09
N THR A 385 14.32 -18.59 15.70
CA THR A 385 12.91 -18.94 15.48
C THR A 385 12.76 -19.88 14.31
N MET A 386 13.49 -19.67 13.21
CA MET A 386 13.52 -20.59 12.07
C MET A 386 14.08 -21.98 12.46
N ASP A 387 15.11 -22.01 13.30
CA ASP A 387 15.67 -23.27 13.80
C ASP A 387 14.68 -24.06 14.69
N ARG A 388 13.80 -23.37 15.40
CA ARG A 388 12.71 -23.98 16.18
C ARG A 388 11.59 -24.49 15.29
N ILE A 389 11.16 -23.70 14.29
CA ILE A 389 10.14 -24.11 13.30
C ILE A 389 10.59 -25.39 12.57
N LYS A 390 11.85 -25.44 12.12
CA LYS A 390 12.43 -26.63 11.45
C LYS A 390 12.43 -27.89 12.31
N LYS A 391 12.55 -27.76 13.63
CA LYS A 391 12.55 -28.91 14.56
C LYS A 391 11.14 -29.37 14.94
N GLY A 392 10.11 -28.58 14.68
CA GLY A 392 8.72 -28.86 15.00
C GLY A 392 7.85 -29.29 13.81
N ILE A 393 8.41 -29.23 12.59
CA ILE A 393 7.82 -29.76 11.36
C ILE A 393 8.63 -30.98 10.92
#